data_601f667e009e6c10311854cbeb5a36ba
#
_entry.id   601f667e009e6c10311854cbeb5a36ba
#
_cell.length_a   1.000
_cell.length_b   1.000
_cell.length_c   1.000
_cell.angle_alpha   90.00
_cell.angle_beta   90.00
_cell.angle_gamma   90.00
#
_symmetry.space_group_name_H-M   'P 1'
#
loop_
_entity.id
_entity.type
_entity.pdbx_description
1 polymer ?
#
loop_
_entity_poly.entity_id
_entity_poly.type
_entity_poly.pdbx_seq_one_letter_code
_entity_poly.pdbx_strand_id
1 'polypeptide(L)'
;MTIDIDLKPDPEPLGLFEALATLKDQLDINVELACPDQFIPAIPGWRERSLFIARHGLLDFFHYDPYGQALSKLQRRHDRDLQDVRSMLRAKLITTDRLREMFTLIKPQLIRYPAIDPVSFETAVLQFCDDNA
;
A
#
# COMPACT_ATOMS: atom_id res chain seq x y z
N MET A 1 2.03 13.10 20.70
CA MET A 1 2.37 12.64 19.34
C MET A 1 1.14 12.00 18.73
N THR A 2 0.75 12.45 17.56
CA THR A 2 -0.38 11.84 16.82
C THR A 2 0.14 10.67 16.00
N ILE A 3 -0.56 9.54 16.10
CA ILE A 3 -0.28 8.36 15.28
C ILE A 3 -1.18 8.43 14.04
N ASP A 4 -0.60 8.29 12.86
CA ASP A 4 -1.33 8.25 11.61
C ASP A 4 -1.61 6.81 11.21
N ILE A 5 -2.88 6.49 10.94
CA ILE A 5 -3.33 5.18 10.51
C ILE A 5 -4.11 5.33 9.21
N ASP A 6 -3.70 4.61 8.17
CA ASP A 6 -4.39 4.57 6.89
C ASP A 6 -5.19 3.27 6.80
N LEU A 7 -6.48 3.37 6.42
CA LEU A 7 -7.40 2.24 6.35
C LEU A 7 -8.04 2.12 4.97
N LYS A 8 -8.26 0.88 4.57
CA LYS A 8 -9.15 0.53 3.46
C LYS A 8 -10.23 -0.41 4.00
N PRO A 9 -11.49 0.05 4.15
CA PRO A 9 -12.58 -0.86 4.49
C PRO A 9 -12.98 -1.70 3.26
N ASP A 10 -13.34 -2.97 3.48
CA ASP A 10 -13.77 -3.88 2.43
C ASP A 10 -14.75 -4.91 3.02
N PRO A 11 -16.06 -4.76 2.79
CA PRO A 11 -16.76 -3.60 2.22
C PRO A 11 -16.84 -2.43 3.21
N GLU A 12 -17.15 -1.24 2.70
CA GLU A 12 -17.30 -0.05 3.55
C GLU A 12 -18.57 -0.19 4.41
N PRO A 13 -18.46 -0.19 5.75
CA PRO A 13 -19.61 -0.35 6.61
C PRO A 13 -20.37 0.98 6.79
N LEU A 14 -21.67 0.86 7.11
CA LEU A 14 -22.47 2.03 7.49
C LEU A 14 -21.92 2.62 8.80
N GLY A 15 -21.94 3.95 8.90
CA GLY A 15 -21.49 4.65 10.10
C GLY A 15 -19.98 4.75 10.25
N LEU A 16 -19.20 4.38 9.22
CA LEU A 16 -17.75 4.39 9.28
C LEU A 16 -17.18 5.77 9.61
N PHE A 17 -17.65 6.82 8.93
CA PHE A 17 -17.12 8.18 9.12
C PHE A 17 -17.35 8.70 10.53
N GLU A 18 -18.56 8.45 11.09
CA GLU A 18 -18.87 8.85 12.45
C GLU A 18 -18.03 8.11 13.47
N ALA A 19 -17.83 6.79 13.28
CA ALA A 19 -16.99 5.98 14.15
C ALA A 19 -15.53 6.43 14.12
N LEU A 20 -15.01 6.78 12.93
CA LEU A 20 -13.64 7.26 12.80
C LEU A 20 -13.46 8.62 13.50
N ALA A 21 -14.41 9.54 13.36
CA ALA A 21 -14.37 10.82 14.03
C ALA A 21 -14.31 10.65 15.56
N THR A 22 -15.14 9.75 16.11
CA THR A 22 -15.14 9.45 17.54
C THR A 22 -13.80 8.87 18.00
N LEU A 23 -13.24 7.92 17.25
CA LEU A 23 -11.97 7.29 17.59
C LEU A 23 -10.80 8.28 17.54
N LYS A 24 -10.78 9.19 16.57
CA LYS A 24 -9.77 10.25 16.50
C LYS A 24 -9.75 11.09 17.79
N ASP A 25 -10.93 11.48 18.25
CA ASP A 25 -11.06 12.29 19.46
C ASP A 25 -10.67 11.50 20.72
N GLN A 26 -11.13 10.25 20.83
CA GLN A 26 -10.91 9.45 22.03
C GLN A 26 -9.47 8.96 22.17
N LEU A 27 -8.80 8.63 21.07
CA LEU A 27 -7.49 7.98 21.09
C LEU A 27 -6.34 8.92 20.68
N ASP A 28 -6.64 10.17 20.32
CA ASP A 28 -5.66 11.13 19.81
C ASP A 28 -4.82 10.54 18.67
N ILE A 29 -5.51 9.88 17.72
CA ILE A 29 -4.90 9.32 16.53
C ILE A 29 -5.51 9.95 15.29
N ASN A 30 -4.75 10.00 14.21
CA ASN A 30 -5.25 10.38 12.90
C ASN A 30 -5.55 9.12 12.10
N VAL A 31 -6.81 8.95 11.68
CA VAL A 31 -7.25 7.81 10.86
C VAL A 31 -7.75 8.35 9.54
N GLU A 32 -7.19 7.89 8.44
CA GLU A 32 -7.56 8.32 7.10
C GLU A 32 -7.98 7.11 6.26
N LEU A 33 -8.95 7.32 5.39
CA LEU A 33 -9.33 6.32 4.39
C LEU A 33 -8.41 6.47 3.19
N ALA A 34 -7.22 5.90 3.31
CA ALA A 34 -6.20 5.95 2.28
C ALA A 34 -5.68 4.53 2.02
N CYS A 35 -5.44 4.23 0.76
CA CYS A 35 -4.94 2.92 0.36
C CYS A 35 -4.05 3.07 -0.85
N PRO A 36 -3.03 2.22 -1.02
CA PRO A 36 -2.19 2.24 -2.22
C PRO A 36 -2.95 2.24 -3.53
N ASP A 37 -4.13 1.60 -3.60
CA ASP A 37 -4.94 1.53 -4.83
C ASP A 37 -5.59 2.87 -5.22
N GLN A 38 -5.49 3.89 -4.38
CA GLN A 38 -5.89 5.25 -4.73
C GLN A 38 -4.82 5.96 -5.56
N PHE A 39 -3.58 5.49 -5.50
CA PHE A 39 -2.41 6.14 -6.12
C PHE A 39 -1.85 5.32 -7.27
N ILE A 40 -2.00 4.01 -7.25
CA ILE A 40 -1.59 3.08 -8.29
C ILE A 40 -2.73 2.08 -8.54
N PRO A 41 -2.77 1.40 -9.70
CA PRO A 41 -3.75 0.34 -9.91
C PRO A 41 -3.63 -0.76 -8.85
N ALA A 42 -4.76 -1.28 -8.37
CA ALA A 42 -4.76 -2.45 -7.51
C ALA A 42 -4.17 -3.64 -8.25
N ILE A 43 -3.27 -4.37 -7.61
CA ILE A 43 -2.60 -5.50 -8.24
C ILE A 43 -3.50 -6.73 -8.15
N PRO A 44 -3.75 -7.46 -9.24
CA PRO A 44 -4.53 -8.70 -9.16
C PRO A 44 -3.99 -9.63 -8.07
N GLY A 45 -4.88 -10.19 -7.27
CA GLY A 45 -4.51 -11.05 -6.15
C GLY A 45 -4.17 -10.32 -4.85
N TRP A 46 -4.45 -9.02 -4.75
CA TRP A 46 -4.09 -8.24 -3.56
C TRP A 46 -4.77 -8.75 -2.29
N ARG A 47 -6.01 -9.26 -2.38
CA ARG A 47 -6.71 -9.80 -1.20
C ARG A 47 -6.00 -11.02 -0.63
N GLU A 48 -5.60 -11.93 -1.49
CA GLU A 48 -4.93 -13.16 -1.10
C GLU A 48 -3.54 -12.90 -0.52
N ARG A 49 -2.87 -11.84 -0.96
CA ARG A 49 -1.56 -11.44 -0.44
C ARG A 49 -1.64 -10.57 0.80
N SER A 50 -2.83 -10.05 1.15
CA SER A 50 -3.03 -9.25 2.35
C SER A 50 -2.94 -10.16 3.58
N LEU A 51 -2.04 -9.83 4.51
CA LEU A 51 -1.71 -10.68 5.65
C LEU A 51 -2.66 -10.43 6.81
N PHE A 52 -3.32 -11.48 7.28
CA PHE A 52 -4.24 -11.41 8.42
C PHE A 52 -3.47 -10.98 9.68
N ILE A 53 -4.03 -10.03 10.42
CA ILE A 53 -3.48 -9.55 11.69
C ILE A 53 -4.28 -10.10 12.86
N ALA A 54 -5.59 -9.80 12.91
CA ALA A 54 -6.43 -10.12 14.07
C ALA A 54 -7.89 -10.01 13.72
N ARG A 55 -8.72 -10.65 14.55
CA ARG A 55 -10.18 -10.51 14.51
C ARG A 55 -10.66 -9.89 15.82
N HIS A 56 -11.49 -8.85 15.69
CA HIS A 56 -12.14 -8.21 16.83
C HIS A 56 -13.65 -8.17 16.55
N GLY A 57 -14.41 -9.01 17.25
CA GLY A 57 -15.84 -9.15 16.98
C GLY A 57 -16.09 -9.70 15.58
N LEU A 58 -16.80 -8.94 14.76
CA LEU A 58 -17.09 -9.29 13.36
C LEU A 58 -16.12 -8.65 12.36
N LEU A 59 -15.05 -8.02 12.85
CA LEU A 59 -14.08 -7.32 12.01
C LEU A 59 -12.78 -8.10 11.93
N ASP A 60 -12.32 -8.34 10.71
CA ASP A 60 -11.00 -8.89 10.44
C ASP A 60 -10.06 -7.77 9.96
N PHE A 61 -8.87 -7.74 10.52
CA PHE A 61 -7.83 -6.77 10.18
C PHE A 61 -6.70 -7.45 9.43
N PHE A 62 -6.23 -6.79 8.38
CA PHE A 62 -5.17 -7.29 7.51
C PHE A 62 -4.14 -6.18 7.26
N HIS A 63 -2.89 -6.56 7.06
CA HIS A 63 -1.95 -5.69 6.35
C HIS A 63 -2.28 -5.75 4.86
N TYR A 64 -2.47 -4.58 4.23
CA TYR A 64 -2.72 -4.53 2.80
C TYR A 64 -1.55 -5.15 2.03
N ASP A 65 -1.84 -5.75 0.88
CA ASP A 65 -0.87 -6.37 -0.03
C ASP A 65 0.52 -5.71 0.02
N PRO A 66 1.56 -6.43 0.45
CA PRO A 66 2.92 -5.86 0.53
C PRO A 66 3.43 -5.30 -0.79
N TYR A 67 3.09 -5.93 -1.91
CA TYR A 67 3.52 -5.45 -3.23
C TYR A 67 2.80 -4.17 -3.62
N GLY A 68 1.52 -4.04 -3.30
CA GLY A 68 0.78 -2.79 -3.48
C GLY A 68 1.40 -1.65 -2.69
N GLN A 69 1.75 -1.92 -1.43
CA GLN A 69 2.44 -0.94 -0.59
C GLN A 69 3.80 -0.55 -1.16
N ALA A 70 4.60 -1.55 -1.56
CA ALA A 70 5.94 -1.32 -2.09
C ALA A 70 5.90 -0.50 -3.38
N LEU A 71 5.04 -0.87 -4.34
CA LEU A 71 4.94 -0.15 -5.60
C LEU A 71 4.42 1.27 -5.42
N SER A 72 3.46 1.49 -4.51
CA SER A 72 2.98 2.84 -4.19
C SER A 72 4.11 3.71 -3.64
N LYS A 73 4.94 3.16 -2.76
CA LYS A 73 6.09 3.86 -2.20
C LYS A 73 7.16 4.17 -3.25
N LEU A 74 7.43 3.24 -4.16
CA LEU A 74 8.37 3.46 -5.26
C LEU A 74 7.87 4.51 -6.26
N GLN A 75 6.56 4.64 -6.42
CA GLN A 75 5.97 5.69 -7.23
C GLN A 75 6.21 7.07 -6.63
N ARG A 76 6.08 7.21 -5.30
CA ARG A 76 6.34 8.49 -4.60
C ARG A 76 7.83 8.81 -4.49
N ARG A 77 8.66 7.82 -4.20
CA ARG A 77 10.14 7.91 -4.15
C ARG A 77 10.72 8.89 -3.13
N HIS A 78 10.06 9.12 -2.01
CA HIS A 78 10.68 9.84 -0.90
C HIS A 78 11.74 8.94 -0.24
N ASP A 79 12.74 9.53 0.41
CA ASP A 79 13.80 8.75 1.07
C ASP A 79 13.25 7.75 2.08
N ARG A 80 12.25 8.16 2.87
CA ARG A 80 11.56 7.28 3.81
C ARG A 80 10.88 6.11 3.09
N ASP A 81 10.26 6.37 1.95
CA ASP A 81 9.58 5.33 1.16
C ASP A 81 10.56 4.27 0.69
N LEU A 82 11.73 4.67 0.21
CA LEU A 82 12.77 3.73 -0.23
C LEU A 82 13.31 2.90 0.92
N GLN A 83 13.49 3.52 2.10
CA GLN A 83 13.91 2.79 3.31
C GLN A 83 12.86 1.77 3.74
N ASP A 84 11.58 2.13 3.66
CA ASP A 84 10.48 1.23 3.99
C ASP A 84 10.46 0.01 3.07
N VAL A 85 10.64 0.21 1.77
CA VAL A 85 10.66 -0.91 0.81
C VAL A 85 11.88 -1.81 1.05
N ARG A 86 13.05 -1.24 1.37
CA ARG A 86 14.23 -2.02 1.75
C ARG A 86 13.96 -2.86 3.01
N SER A 87 13.26 -2.28 3.98
CA SER A 87 12.88 -3.02 5.19
C SER A 87 11.94 -4.18 4.87
N MET A 88 11.01 -3.99 3.93
CA MET A 88 10.13 -5.07 3.47
C MET A 88 10.92 -6.20 2.81
N LEU A 89 11.95 -5.88 2.03
CA LEU A 89 12.86 -6.90 1.46
C LEU A 89 13.59 -7.66 2.56
N ARG A 90 14.16 -6.95 3.53
CA ARG A 90 14.88 -7.59 4.65
C ARG A 90 13.97 -8.49 5.47
N ALA A 91 12.72 -8.10 5.66
CA ALA A 91 11.72 -8.90 6.36
C ALA A 91 11.17 -10.06 5.51
N LYS A 92 11.60 -10.19 4.26
CA LYS A 92 11.14 -11.22 3.31
C LYS A 92 9.64 -11.16 3.02
N LEU A 93 9.04 -9.97 3.15
CA LEU A 93 7.65 -9.74 2.76
C LEU A 93 7.49 -9.64 1.25
N ILE A 94 8.55 -9.19 0.56
CA ILE A 94 8.60 -9.06 -0.89
C ILE A 94 9.94 -9.56 -1.42
N THR A 95 9.98 -9.85 -2.73
CA THR A 95 11.24 -10.12 -3.45
C THR A 95 11.34 -9.20 -4.65
N THR A 96 12.55 -8.94 -5.13
CA THR A 96 12.75 -8.07 -6.29
C THR A 96 12.16 -8.68 -7.57
N ASP A 97 12.26 -9.98 -7.75
CA ASP A 97 11.70 -10.66 -8.93
C ASP A 97 10.18 -10.53 -8.95
N ARG A 98 9.52 -10.78 -7.82
CA ARG A 98 8.07 -10.65 -7.72
C ARG A 98 7.63 -9.20 -7.86
N LEU A 99 8.44 -8.26 -7.36
CA LEU A 99 8.14 -6.84 -7.49
C LEU A 99 8.09 -6.40 -8.97
N ARG A 100 9.04 -6.90 -9.77
CA ARG A 100 9.03 -6.67 -11.23
C ARG A 100 7.79 -7.28 -11.88
N GLU A 101 7.44 -8.51 -11.51
CA GLU A 101 6.24 -9.19 -12.04
C GLU A 101 4.97 -8.40 -11.71
N MET A 102 4.83 -7.95 -10.46
CA MET A 102 3.66 -7.19 -10.03
C MET A 102 3.56 -5.86 -10.78
N PHE A 103 4.69 -5.18 -10.98
CA PHE A 103 4.68 -3.97 -11.79
C PHE A 103 4.22 -4.25 -13.22
N THR A 104 4.69 -5.33 -13.83
CA THR A 104 4.29 -5.72 -15.19
C THR A 104 2.78 -5.93 -15.29
N LEU A 105 2.16 -6.47 -14.24
CA LEU A 105 0.71 -6.69 -14.22
C LEU A 105 -0.09 -5.38 -14.23
N ILE A 106 0.40 -4.34 -13.57
CA ILE A 106 -0.33 -3.06 -13.49
C ILE A 106 0.05 -2.07 -14.58
N LYS A 107 1.18 -2.28 -15.27
CA LYS A 107 1.68 -1.35 -16.28
C LYS A 107 0.64 -0.96 -17.33
N PRO A 108 -0.15 -1.88 -17.93
CA PRO A 108 -1.16 -1.50 -18.90
C PRO A 108 -2.27 -0.61 -18.35
N GLN A 109 -2.48 -0.61 -17.02
CA GLN A 109 -3.53 0.16 -16.39
C GLN A 109 -3.08 1.56 -15.95
N LEU A 110 -1.80 1.89 -16.07
CA LEU A 110 -1.27 3.19 -15.63
C LEU A 110 -1.89 4.36 -16.38
N ILE A 111 -2.41 4.14 -17.58
CA ILE A 111 -3.11 5.16 -18.35
C ILE A 111 -4.32 5.74 -17.61
N ARG A 112 -4.90 4.97 -16.68
CA ARG A 112 -6.05 5.42 -15.87
C ARG A 112 -5.64 6.30 -14.69
N TYR A 113 -4.34 6.50 -14.50
CA TYR A 113 -3.77 7.27 -13.38
C TYR A 113 -2.91 8.41 -13.95
N PRO A 114 -3.56 9.49 -14.44
CA PRO A 114 -2.83 10.55 -15.16
C PRO A 114 -1.79 11.28 -14.33
N ALA A 115 -1.86 11.20 -12.99
CA ALA A 115 -0.84 11.78 -12.11
C ALA A 115 0.48 10.99 -12.13
N ILE A 116 0.49 9.78 -12.69
CA ILE A 116 1.69 8.95 -12.78
C ILE A 116 2.35 9.15 -14.14
N ASP A 117 3.68 9.41 -14.13
CA ASP A 117 4.51 9.28 -15.32
C ASP A 117 4.93 7.81 -15.44
N PRO A 118 4.40 7.04 -16.41
CA PRO A 118 4.69 5.61 -16.50
C PRO A 118 6.17 5.29 -16.67
N VAL A 119 6.89 6.11 -17.44
CA VAL A 119 8.32 5.89 -17.69
C VAL A 119 9.13 6.10 -16.41
N SER A 120 8.87 7.18 -15.68
CA SER A 120 9.54 7.46 -14.41
C SER A 120 9.26 6.39 -13.38
N PHE A 121 8.02 5.91 -13.32
CA PHE A 121 7.63 4.85 -12.37
C PHE A 121 8.35 3.55 -12.70
N GLU A 122 8.33 3.13 -13.96
CA GLU A 122 9.03 1.92 -14.39
C GLU A 122 10.53 2.01 -14.10
N THR A 123 11.16 3.14 -14.42
CA THR A 123 12.57 3.37 -14.13
C THR A 123 12.86 3.24 -12.64
N ALA A 124 12.00 3.81 -11.78
CA ALA A 124 12.17 3.73 -10.34
C ALA A 124 12.09 2.29 -9.83
N VAL A 125 11.14 1.50 -10.33
CA VAL A 125 10.98 0.10 -9.94
C VAL A 125 12.19 -0.73 -10.37
N LEU A 126 12.61 -0.60 -11.62
CA LEU A 126 13.74 -1.36 -12.16
C LEU A 126 15.04 -0.98 -11.46
N GLN A 127 15.26 0.31 -11.23
CA GLN A 127 16.46 0.80 -10.54
C GLN A 127 16.50 0.26 -9.10
N PHE A 128 15.40 0.32 -8.39
CA PHE A 128 15.32 -0.21 -7.03
C PHE A 128 15.64 -1.71 -7.00
N CYS A 129 15.07 -2.48 -7.93
CA CYS A 129 15.31 -3.91 -8.00
C CYS A 129 16.77 -4.23 -8.33
N ASP A 130 17.39 -3.49 -9.24
CA ASP A 130 18.79 -3.68 -9.60
C ASP A 130 19.72 -3.35 -8.43
N ASP A 131 19.42 -2.26 -7.70
CA ASP A 131 20.23 -1.83 -6.55
C ASP A 131 20.14 -2.79 -5.36
N ASN A 132 19.07 -3.59 -5.29
CA ASN A 132 18.80 -4.48 -4.17
C ASN A 132 18.73 -5.97 -4.56
N ALA A 133 19.18 -6.29 -5.73
CA ALA A 133 19.20 -7.69 -6.21
C ALA A 133 20.23 -8.54 -5.44
#